data_0d56810129a8c2db876e19d55fc8b56b
#
_entry.id   0d56810129a8c2db876e19d55fc8b56b
#
_cell.length_a   1.000
_cell.length_b   1.000
_cell.length_c   1.000
_cell.angle_alpha   90.00
_cell.angle_beta   90.00
_cell.angle_gamma   90.00
#
_symmetry.space_group_name_H-M   'P 1'
#
loop_
_entity.id
_entity.type
_entity.pdbx_description
1 polymer ?
#
loop_
_entity_poly.entity_id
_entity_poly.type
_entity_poly.pdbx_seq_one_letter_code
_entity_poly.pdbx_strand_id
1 'polypeptide(L)'
;MKNIPTYIFLLASFVYGQDQYNSASTQLNNLLSTEKGLSIGGYGEITYNNIEGSSTPAEIDVQRLVMLFAYKFDDRTSFVTEIEYEHVKEVYVEQAFINYAVADGVNLRGGLMLVPMGIINEYHEPTTFNGVERPSLDSKIVPTTWREMGIGVSGRINNASIRYQAYLMNGFLSYGESHKLRGSDGLRKGRQKGAESVGSDANFAGRIEYYGLPKLKLGVSYYAGNTQTTAPEISNTQIGLSMIGLDYRYINGKLSSRGQFISASLKDTEAYNLAGNKDLGSVMGGYYIEGAYNLLPLDSRQKLDLFLRYENFNTHQKTAGDLIVNDAFHRNETTFGLSYHLASGAVFKADYQSKGTAVEGSDAIGQFNIGLGVFF
;
A
#
# COMPACT_ATOMS: atom_id res chain seq x y z
N MET A 1 16.84 35.85 -50.15
CA MET A 1 16.97 36.12 -48.72
C MET A 1 15.60 36.45 -48.15
N LYS A 2 14.93 35.52 -47.54
CA LYS A 2 13.70 35.74 -46.75
C LYS A 2 13.83 34.97 -45.46
N ASN A 3 13.71 35.67 -44.34
CA ASN A 3 13.86 35.20 -42.99
C ASN A 3 12.74 34.21 -42.66
N ILE A 4 13.12 33.03 -42.15
CA ILE A 4 12.26 32.09 -41.47
C ILE A 4 12.38 32.41 -39.99
N PRO A 5 11.29 32.78 -39.28
CA PRO A 5 11.34 33.02 -37.85
C PRO A 5 11.40 31.72 -37.08
N THR A 6 12.33 31.67 -36.18
CA THR A 6 12.54 30.66 -35.13
C THR A 6 11.34 30.59 -34.19
N TYR A 7 10.58 29.53 -34.27
CA TYR A 7 9.61 29.11 -33.25
C TYR A 7 9.90 27.67 -32.81
N ILE A 8 11.02 27.49 -32.13
CA ILE A 8 11.29 26.26 -31.37
C ILE A 8 11.94 26.70 -30.06
N PHE A 9 11.15 27.05 -29.05
CA PHE A 9 11.56 27.07 -27.65
C PHE A 9 10.34 27.44 -26.79
N LEU A 10 9.44 26.48 -26.51
CA LEU A 10 8.46 26.65 -25.45
C LEU A 10 7.65 25.35 -25.17
N LEU A 11 8.32 24.19 -25.19
CA LEU A 11 7.67 22.92 -24.80
C LEU A 11 8.49 22.11 -23.77
N ALA A 12 9.55 22.67 -23.20
CA ALA A 12 10.42 21.96 -22.26
C ALA A 12 10.18 22.28 -20.77
N SER A 13 9.18 23.09 -20.44
CA SER A 13 8.98 23.55 -19.04
C SER A 13 7.74 23.01 -18.33
N PHE A 14 7.06 22.00 -18.86
CA PHE A 14 5.86 21.44 -18.22
C PHE A 14 6.02 20.05 -17.59
N VAL A 15 7.25 19.51 -17.49
CA VAL A 15 7.47 18.17 -16.92
C VAL A 15 7.86 18.20 -15.43
N TYR A 16 8.06 19.34 -14.83
CA TYR A 16 8.58 19.45 -13.44
C TYR A 16 7.53 19.58 -12.34
N GLY A 17 6.32 19.05 -12.49
CA GLY A 17 5.25 19.21 -11.48
C GLY A 17 4.61 17.92 -10.96
N GLN A 18 5.00 16.72 -11.41
CA GLN A 18 4.24 15.51 -11.11
C GLN A 18 4.83 14.56 -10.06
N ASP A 19 6.08 14.73 -9.64
CA ASP A 19 6.74 13.82 -8.69
C ASP A 19 7.15 14.52 -7.39
N GLN A 20 6.20 15.18 -6.71
CA GLN A 20 6.46 15.75 -5.38
C GLN A 20 6.44 14.72 -4.25
N TYR A 21 6.07 13.48 -4.51
CA TYR A 21 6.21 12.39 -3.54
C TYR A 21 7.35 11.49 -3.99
N ASN A 22 8.49 11.59 -3.30
CA ASN A 22 9.55 10.59 -3.39
C ASN A 22 8.99 9.30 -2.79
N SER A 23 8.60 8.36 -3.62
CA SER A 23 8.21 7.00 -3.24
C SER A 23 9.36 6.03 -3.51
N ALA A 24 9.39 4.87 -2.85
CA ALA A 24 10.38 3.83 -3.16
C ALA A 24 10.35 3.46 -4.64
N SER A 25 9.19 3.50 -5.30
CA SER A 25 9.13 3.27 -6.75
C SER A 25 9.79 4.37 -7.57
N THR A 26 9.75 5.62 -7.13
CA THR A 26 10.45 6.74 -7.78
C THR A 26 11.94 6.66 -7.48
N GLN A 27 12.33 6.37 -6.24
CA GLN A 27 13.72 6.14 -5.87
C GLN A 27 14.29 4.91 -6.57
N LEU A 28 13.56 3.82 -6.65
CA LEU A 28 13.98 2.65 -7.39
C LEU A 28 14.31 2.99 -8.84
N ASN A 29 13.48 3.79 -9.51
CA ASN A 29 13.80 4.27 -10.85
C ASN A 29 15.05 5.15 -10.87
N ASN A 30 15.25 6.01 -9.87
CA ASN A 30 16.45 6.85 -9.75
C ASN A 30 17.69 5.99 -9.45
N LEU A 31 17.60 5.02 -8.53
CA LEU A 31 18.67 4.09 -8.21
C LEU A 31 19.05 3.22 -9.42
N LEU A 32 18.08 2.77 -10.19
CA LEU A 32 18.30 1.99 -11.42
C LEU A 32 18.72 2.86 -12.63
N SER A 33 18.55 4.17 -12.57
CA SER A 33 19.01 5.10 -13.62
C SER A 33 20.51 5.40 -13.55
N THR A 34 21.16 5.05 -12.44
CA THR A 34 22.62 5.21 -12.26
C THR A 34 23.42 4.25 -13.15
N GLU A 35 24.73 4.44 -13.21
CA GLU A 35 25.67 3.54 -13.88
C GLU A 35 25.62 2.13 -13.23
N LYS A 36 26.27 1.14 -13.89
CA LYS A 36 26.39 -0.24 -13.37
C LYS A 36 26.93 -0.22 -11.94
N GLY A 37 26.39 -1.08 -11.09
CA GLY A 37 26.85 -1.25 -9.72
C GLY A 37 25.73 -1.14 -8.67
N LEU A 38 26.15 -0.91 -7.45
CA LEU A 38 25.29 -0.83 -6.27
C LEU A 38 24.81 0.60 -6.01
N SER A 39 23.51 0.74 -5.81
CA SER A 39 22.87 1.94 -5.30
C SER A 39 22.17 1.62 -4.00
N ILE A 40 22.19 2.54 -3.06
CA ILE A 40 21.60 2.38 -1.71
C ILE A 40 20.67 3.55 -1.44
N GLY A 41 19.52 3.25 -0.87
CA GLY A 41 18.55 4.19 -0.34
C GLY A 41 17.88 3.59 0.89
N GLY A 42 16.84 4.24 1.38
CA GLY A 42 16.09 3.69 2.50
C GLY A 42 15.10 4.67 3.10
N TYR A 43 14.37 4.20 4.10
CA TYR A 43 13.44 5.03 4.87
C TYR A 43 13.35 4.52 6.32
N GLY A 44 12.86 5.36 7.19
CA GLY A 44 12.64 5.00 8.59
C GLY A 44 11.48 5.76 9.21
N GLU A 45 10.91 5.19 10.25
CA GLU A 45 9.73 5.71 10.94
C GLU A 45 9.84 5.49 12.44
N ILE A 46 9.65 6.57 13.21
CA ILE A 46 9.53 6.52 14.66
C ILE A 46 8.15 7.07 15.00
N THR A 47 7.43 6.36 15.89
CA THR A 47 6.06 6.71 16.26
C THR A 47 5.89 6.82 17.77
N TYR A 48 4.96 7.68 18.17
CA TYR A 48 4.34 7.74 19.48
C TYR A 48 2.85 7.62 19.32
N ASN A 49 2.24 6.67 20.02
CA ASN A 49 0.81 6.39 19.96
C ASN A 49 0.22 6.37 21.38
N ASN A 50 -0.86 7.12 21.58
CA ASN A 50 -1.59 7.17 22.84
C ASN A 50 -3.09 6.99 22.59
N ILE A 51 -3.64 5.86 23.02
CA ILE A 51 -5.06 5.49 22.86
C ILE A 51 -5.81 5.95 24.12
N GLU A 52 -6.82 6.78 23.95
CA GLU A 52 -7.66 7.27 25.04
C GLU A 52 -8.44 6.15 25.72
N GLY A 53 -8.47 6.19 27.06
CA GLY A 53 -9.20 5.20 27.85
C GLY A 53 -8.60 3.79 27.83
N SER A 54 -7.45 3.59 27.18
CA SER A 54 -6.76 2.30 27.18
C SER A 54 -6.03 2.06 28.49
N SER A 55 -6.05 0.82 28.97
CA SER A 55 -5.20 0.36 30.05
C SER A 55 -3.74 0.14 29.61
N THR A 56 -3.51 0.06 28.29
CA THR A 56 -2.16 -0.02 27.74
C THR A 56 -1.51 1.38 27.76
N PRO A 57 -0.31 1.54 28.32
CA PRO A 57 0.42 2.80 28.29
C PRO A 57 0.66 3.30 26.86
N ALA A 58 0.88 4.60 26.71
CA ALA A 58 1.35 5.17 25.46
C ALA A 58 2.66 4.50 25.02
N GLU A 59 2.78 4.25 23.71
CA GLU A 59 3.91 3.53 23.11
C GLU A 59 4.79 4.49 22.32
N ILE A 60 6.11 4.35 22.48
CA ILE A 60 7.11 4.96 21.60
C ILE A 60 7.87 3.83 20.92
N ASP A 61 7.95 3.87 19.59
CA ASP A 61 8.54 2.79 18.83
C ASP A 61 9.39 3.29 17.66
N VAL A 62 10.51 2.63 17.41
CA VAL A 62 11.18 2.66 16.12
C VAL A 62 10.43 1.67 15.23
N GLN A 63 9.33 2.14 14.63
CA GLN A 63 8.40 1.31 13.90
C GLN A 63 9.11 0.51 12.82
N ARG A 64 10.02 1.17 12.09
CA ARG A 64 10.86 0.52 11.08
C ARG A 64 12.07 1.34 10.66
N LEU A 65 13.10 0.64 10.22
CA LEU A 65 14.20 1.16 9.41
C LEU A 65 14.38 0.21 8.22
N VAL A 66 14.21 0.71 7.01
CA VAL A 66 14.32 -0.08 5.79
C VAL A 66 15.52 0.39 4.98
N MET A 67 16.34 -0.56 4.58
CA MET A 67 17.47 -0.38 3.66
C MET A 67 17.10 -0.91 2.29
N LEU A 68 17.10 -0.05 1.28
CA LEU A 68 16.86 -0.38 -0.11
C LEU A 68 18.20 -0.53 -0.84
N PHE A 69 18.43 -1.67 -1.45
CA PHE A 69 19.57 -1.95 -2.31
C PHE A 69 19.10 -2.23 -3.72
N ALA A 70 19.69 -1.55 -4.70
CA ALA A 70 19.51 -1.84 -6.11
C ALA A 70 20.88 -2.13 -6.74
N TYR A 71 21.03 -3.27 -7.43
CA TYR A 71 22.25 -3.62 -8.13
C TYR A 71 21.96 -3.78 -9.61
N LYS A 72 22.63 -2.98 -10.43
CA LYS A 72 22.52 -3.04 -11.88
C LYS A 72 23.68 -3.88 -12.46
N PHE A 73 23.38 -5.09 -12.93
CA PHE A 73 24.37 -6.00 -13.55
C PHE A 73 24.79 -5.49 -14.93
N ASP A 74 23.82 -5.09 -15.73
CA ASP A 74 23.98 -4.55 -17.07
C ASP A 74 22.79 -3.60 -17.42
N ASP A 75 22.70 -3.16 -18.69
CA ASP A 75 21.69 -2.20 -19.12
C ASP A 75 20.24 -2.75 -19.08
N ARG A 76 20.08 -4.07 -18.95
CA ARG A 76 18.80 -4.75 -18.94
C ARG A 76 18.46 -5.43 -17.60
N THR A 77 19.48 -5.84 -16.86
CA THR A 77 19.33 -6.72 -15.69
C THR A 77 19.65 -5.95 -14.40
N SER A 78 18.72 -5.96 -13.48
CA SER A 78 18.91 -5.42 -12.13
C SER A 78 18.29 -6.32 -11.06
N PHE A 79 18.84 -6.26 -9.86
CA PHE A 79 18.31 -6.88 -8.67
C PHE A 79 17.92 -5.78 -7.68
N VAL A 80 16.80 -5.95 -7.01
CA VAL A 80 16.30 -5.02 -5.99
C VAL A 80 15.96 -5.80 -4.76
N THR A 81 16.39 -5.30 -3.61
CA THR A 81 15.99 -5.86 -2.31
C THR A 81 15.79 -4.77 -1.27
N GLU A 82 14.82 -4.98 -0.40
CA GLU A 82 14.55 -4.17 0.79
C GLU A 82 14.69 -5.05 2.02
N ILE A 83 15.50 -4.59 2.97
CA ILE A 83 15.70 -5.23 4.28
C ILE A 83 15.11 -4.31 5.33
N GLU A 84 14.07 -4.78 6.00
CA GLU A 84 13.34 -4.07 7.03
C GLU A 84 13.80 -4.55 8.43
N TYR A 85 14.12 -3.60 9.28
CA TYR A 85 14.22 -3.78 10.73
C TYR A 85 12.93 -3.20 11.35
N GLU A 86 12.07 -4.07 11.91
CA GLU A 86 10.82 -3.69 12.58
C GLU A 86 11.01 -3.81 14.10
N HIS A 87 10.56 -2.78 14.84
CA HIS A 87 10.66 -2.72 16.31
C HIS A 87 12.09 -2.95 16.84
N VAL A 88 13.12 -2.45 16.11
CA VAL A 88 14.57 -2.55 16.41
C VAL A 88 15.13 -3.98 16.35
N LYS A 89 14.33 -5.01 16.51
CA LYS A 89 14.77 -6.42 16.73
C LYS A 89 14.29 -7.42 15.68
N GLU A 90 13.24 -7.12 14.94
CA GLU A 90 12.70 -8.02 13.92
C GLU A 90 13.29 -7.66 12.56
N VAL A 91 13.76 -8.66 11.82
CA VAL A 91 14.38 -8.46 10.50
C VAL A 91 13.60 -9.22 9.44
N TYR A 92 13.22 -8.52 8.38
CA TYR A 92 12.49 -9.08 7.25
C TYR A 92 13.13 -8.68 5.94
N VAL A 93 13.02 -9.55 4.93
CA VAL A 93 13.17 -9.15 3.53
C VAL A 93 11.80 -8.70 3.04
N GLU A 94 11.65 -7.42 2.73
CA GLU A 94 10.36 -6.89 2.27
C GLU A 94 10.18 -7.10 0.78
N GLN A 95 11.21 -6.90 -0.01
CA GLN A 95 11.26 -7.21 -1.43
C GLN A 95 12.61 -7.84 -1.80
N ALA A 96 12.60 -8.76 -2.75
CA ALA A 96 13.81 -9.33 -3.36
C ALA A 96 13.46 -9.89 -4.74
N PHE A 97 13.74 -9.14 -5.81
CA PHE A 97 13.38 -9.55 -7.16
C PHE A 97 14.41 -9.14 -8.21
N ILE A 98 14.45 -9.90 -9.29
CA ILE A 98 15.17 -9.54 -10.51
C ILE A 98 14.19 -8.80 -11.43
N ASN A 99 14.65 -7.71 -12.03
CA ASN A 99 13.98 -6.97 -13.09
C ASN A 99 14.80 -7.07 -14.36
N TYR A 100 14.20 -7.56 -15.45
CA TYR A 100 14.83 -7.68 -16.75
C TYR A 100 14.06 -6.87 -17.80
N ALA A 101 14.71 -5.88 -18.39
CA ALA A 101 14.15 -5.05 -19.46
C ALA A 101 14.12 -5.83 -20.77
N VAL A 102 12.94 -6.35 -21.14
CA VAL A 102 12.73 -7.12 -22.38
C VAL A 102 12.73 -6.19 -23.59
N ALA A 103 12.01 -5.07 -23.47
CA ALA A 103 11.89 -4.04 -24.49
C ALA A 103 11.63 -2.71 -23.80
N ASP A 104 11.62 -1.60 -24.58
CA ASP A 104 11.22 -0.31 -24.05
C ASP A 104 9.80 -0.36 -23.48
N GLY A 105 9.67 0.10 -22.22
CA GLY A 105 8.40 0.07 -21.50
C GLY A 105 7.90 -1.32 -21.08
N VAL A 106 8.71 -2.40 -21.20
CA VAL A 106 8.34 -3.78 -20.82
C VAL A 106 9.45 -4.42 -19.99
N ASN A 107 9.15 -4.74 -18.74
CA ASN A 107 10.05 -5.45 -17.84
C ASN A 107 9.43 -6.77 -17.39
N LEU A 108 10.23 -7.83 -17.40
CA LEU A 108 9.93 -9.08 -16.72
C LEU A 108 10.46 -8.97 -15.28
N ARG A 109 9.65 -9.36 -14.30
CA ARG A 109 10.04 -9.40 -12.88
C ARG A 109 9.81 -10.77 -12.31
N GLY A 110 10.67 -11.20 -11.39
CA GLY A 110 10.52 -12.47 -10.67
C GLY A 110 11.21 -12.42 -9.31
N GLY A 111 10.52 -12.91 -8.29
CA GLY A 111 10.98 -12.91 -6.91
C GLY A 111 9.91 -12.51 -5.90
N LEU A 112 10.32 -12.01 -4.74
CA LEU A 112 9.44 -11.46 -3.71
C LEU A 112 9.12 -10.01 -4.03
N MET A 113 7.84 -9.72 -4.30
CA MET A 113 7.39 -8.41 -4.75
C MET A 113 6.13 -7.98 -4.00
N LEU A 114 5.93 -6.67 -3.86
CA LEU A 114 4.68 -6.10 -3.37
C LEU A 114 3.54 -6.44 -4.35
N VAL A 115 2.41 -6.85 -3.80
CA VAL A 115 1.19 -7.08 -4.57
C VAL A 115 0.62 -5.73 -5.03
N PRO A 116 0.41 -5.49 -6.32
CA PRO A 116 0.01 -4.19 -6.85
C PRO A 116 -1.48 -3.90 -6.60
N MET A 117 -1.84 -3.72 -5.33
CA MET A 117 -3.22 -3.54 -4.88
C MET A 117 -3.37 -2.27 -4.06
N GLY A 118 -4.23 -1.35 -4.51
CA GLY A 118 -4.44 -0.06 -3.86
C GLY A 118 -3.26 0.91 -3.97
N ILE A 119 -3.30 2.01 -3.19
CA ILE A 119 -2.23 3.01 -3.18
C ILE A 119 -1.14 2.63 -2.18
N ILE A 120 -1.53 2.37 -0.92
CA ILE A 120 -0.60 2.31 0.21
C ILE A 120 0.29 1.09 0.15
N ASN A 121 -0.15 -0.03 -0.42
CA ASN A 121 0.71 -1.21 -0.49
C ASN A 121 1.99 -0.98 -1.32
N GLU A 122 1.93 -0.14 -2.37
CA GLU A 122 3.09 0.24 -3.19
C GLU A 122 3.80 1.52 -2.71
N TYR A 123 3.11 2.39 -1.95
CA TYR A 123 3.59 3.71 -1.52
C TYR A 123 3.39 3.87 -0.01
N HIS A 124 4.07 3.03 0.76
CA HIS A 124 3.86 2.90 2.20
C HIS A 124 4.95 3.59 3.04
N GLU A 125 5.89 4.27 2.41
CA GLU A 125 6.95 5.02 3.08
C GLU A 125 6.37 6.24 3.83
N PRO A 126 6.91 6.61 4.99
CA PRO A 126 6.31 7.60 5.87
C PRO A 126 6.21 9.01 5.26
N THR A 127 7.00 9.31 4.23
CA THR A 127 6.95 10.61 3.53
C THR A 127 5.88 10.68 2.43
N THR A 128 5.22 9.55 2.11
CA THR A 128 4.26 9.46 0.99
C THR A 128 2.80 9.61 1.38
N PHE A 129 2.48 9.57 2.67
CA PHE A 129 1.11 9.69 3.19
C PHE A 129 1.05 10.67 4.35
N ASN A 130 -0.11 11.30 4.55
CA ASN A 130 -0.39 12.13 5.71
C ASN A 130 -0.81 11.26 6.90
N GLY A 131 -0.63 11.83 8.11
CA GLY A 131 -0.86 11.10 9.34
C GLY A 131 0.30 10.20 9.72
N VAL A 132 0.36 9.84 10.99
CA VAL A 132 1.35 8.93 11.55
C VAL A 132 0.99 7.51 11.11
N GLU A 133 -0.26 7.13 11.33
CA GLU A 133 -0.77 5.82 10.93
C GLU A 133 -1.27 5.82 9.48
N ARG A 134 -1.03 4.70 8.79
CA ARG A 134 -1.61 4.41 7.48
C ARG A 134 -3.13 4.24 7.59
N PRO A 135 -3.90 4.40 6.49
CA PRO A 135 -5.33 4.10 6.51
C PRO A 135 -5.61 2.69 7.05
N SER A 136 -6.58 2.55 7.94
CA SER A 136 -6.95 1.27 8.55
C SER A 136 -7.53 0.28 7.52
N LEU A 137 -8.17 0.77 6.45
CA LEU A 137 -8.57 -0.02 5.29
C LEU A 137 -7.39 -0.82 4.72
N ASP A 138 -6.21 -0.19 4.60
CA ASP A 138 -4.96 -0.78 4.12
C ASP A 138 -4.23 -1.63 5.19
N SER A 139 -4.83 -1.82 6.34
CA SER A 139 -4.38 -2.78 7.36
C SER A 139 -5.20 -4.08 7.35
N LYS A 140 -6.50 -3.99 7.05
CA LYS A 140 -7.46 -5.09 7.24
C LYS A 140 -7.83 -5.80 5.95
N ILE A 141 -8.08 -5.06 4.87
CA ILE A 141 -8.59 -5.60 3.59
C ILE A 141 -7.44 -5.72 2.57
N VAL A 142 -6.66 -4.66 2.35
CA VAL A 142 -5.38 -4.72 1.61
C VAL A 142 -4.25 -4.58 2.61
N PRO A 143 -3.82 -5.66 3.25
CA PRO A 143 -2.94 -5.55 4.41
C PRO A 143 -1.53 -5.12 4.01
N THR A 144 -1.18 -3.86 4.22
CA THR A 144 0.18 -3.32 4.04
C THR A 144 1.16 -4.08 4.97
N THR A 145 2.23 -4.47 4.61
CA THR A 145 3.01 -4.59 3.39
C THR A 145 2.79 -5.99 2.79
N TRP A 146 1.79 -6.12 1.98
CA TRP A 146 1.44 -7.38 1.36
C TRP A 146 2.39 -7.66 0.21
N ARG A 147 3.23 -8.65 0.39
CA ARG A 147 4.23 -9.13 -0.56
C ARG A 147 4.13 -10.63 -0.76
N GLU A 148 4.36 -11.07 -1.99
CA GLU A 148 4.25 -12.47 -2.39
C GLU A 148 5.35 -12.86 -3.38
N MET A 149 5.69 -14.15 -3.41
CA MET A 149 6.58 -14.70 -4.43
C MET A 149 5.84 -14.82 -5.77
N GLY A 150 6.46 -14.38 -6.86
CA GLY A 150 5.80 -14.45 -8.15
C GLY A 150 6.69 -14.06 -9.33
N ILE A 151 6.06 -14.08 -10.49
CA ILE A 151 6.67 -13.67 -11.77
C ILE A 151 5.62 -12.90 -12.58
N GLY A 152 6.04 -11.98 -13.41
CA GLY A 152 5.16 -11.29 -14.33
C GLY A 152 5.81 -10.11 -15.02
N VAL A 153 4.98 -9.23 -15.52
CA VAL A 153 5.39 -8.09 -16.33
C VAL A 153 4.99 -6.77 -15.68
N SER A 154 5.82 -5.76 -15.90
CA SER A 154 5.52 -4.38 -15.50
C SER A 154 6.10 -3.41 -16.52
N GLY A 155 5.52 -2.22 -16.60
CA GLY A 155 6.06 -1.24 -17.52
C GLY A 155 5.22 0.02 -17.66
N ARG A 156 5.53 0.77 -18.74
CA ARG A 156 4.84 2.01 -19.11
C ARG A 156 4.56 2.03 -20.60
N ILE A 157 3.37 2.49 -20.97
CA ILE A 157 2.98 2.80 -22.35
C ILE A 157 2.90 4.32 -22.43
N ASN A 158 4.04 4.95 -22.75
CA ASN A 158 4.21 6.42 -22.62
C ASN A 158 3.22 7.20 -23.50
N ASN A 159 2.94 6.76 -24.73
CA ASN A 159 1.99 7.40 -25.63
C ASN A 159 0.53 7.32 -25.16
N ALA A 160 0.21 6.36 -24.29
CA ALA A 160 -1.10 6.23 -23.67
C ALA A 160 -1.14 6.77 -22.23
N SER A 161 0.01 7.23 -21.70
CA SER A 161 0.14 7.66 -20.30
C SER A 161 -0.33 6.60 -19.29
N ILE A 162 0.03 5.33 -19.54
CA ILE A 162 -0.34 4.19 -18.71
C ILE A 162 0.92 3.57 -18.08
N ARG A 163 0.86 3.29 -16.77
CA ARG A 163 1.73 2.34 -16.06
C ARG A 163 0.93 1.07 -15.80
N TYR A 164 1.56 -0.08 -15.96
CA TYR A 164 0.90 -1.36 -15.74
C TYR A 164 1.79 -2.36 -15.00
N GLN A 165 1.13 -3.29 -14.30
CA GLN A 165 1.72 -4.45 -13.63
C GLN A 165 0.75 -5.61 -13.77
N ALA A 166 1.26 -6.81 -14.02
CA ALA A 166 0.48 -8.04 -14.09
C ALA A 166 1.37 -9.22 -13.66
N TYR A 167 1.03 -9.85 -12.54
CA TYR A 167 1.82 -10.88 -11.89
C TYR A 167 0.99 -12.14 -11.64
N LEU A 168 1.65 -13.30 -11.73
CA LEU A 168 1.21 -14.56 -11.15
C LEU A 168 2.04 -14.78 -9.89
N MET A 169 1.36 -14.93 -8.76
CA MET A 169 1.96 -14.95 -7.43
C MET A 169 1.33 -16.08 -6.61
N ASN A 170 2.01 -16.52 -5.55
CA ASN A 170 1.29 -17.22 -4.48
C ASN A 170 0.29 -16.26 -3.81
N GLY A 171 -0.49 -16.71 -2.89
CA GLY A 171 -1.54 -15.88 -2.27
C GLY A 171 -1.54 -16.00 -0.75
N PHE A 172 -2.60 -15.47 -0.16
CA PHE A 172 -2.79 -15.57 1.28
C PHE A 172 -2.84 -17.01 1.77
N LEU A 173 -2.25 -17.29 2.92
CA LEU A 173 -2.37 -18.55 3.64
C LEU A 173 -3.62 -18.50 4.53
N SER A 174 -4.64 -19.29 4.22
CA SER A 174 -5.86 -19.40 5.04
C SER A 174 -5.74 -20.45 6.14
N TYR A 175 -4.90 -21.47 5.94
CA TYR A 175 -4.65 -22.52 6.89
C TYR A 175 -3.15 -22.84 7.00
N GLY A 176 -2.63 -22.82 8.22
CA GLY A 176 -1.31 -23.31 8.59
C GLY A 176 -1.47 -24.49 9.57
N GLU A 177 -1.16 -24.28 10.85
CA GLU A 177 -1.51 -25.21 11.93
C GLU A 177 -3.00 -25.11 12.31
N SER A 178 -3.63 -23.99 11.94
CA SER A 178 -5.05 -23.71 12.15
C SER A 178 -5.57 -22.71 11.13
N HIS A 179 -6.90 -22.53 11.05
CA HIS A 179 -7.55 -21.49 10.25
C HIS A 179 -7.10 -20.08 10.71
N LYS A 180 -6.63 -19.24 9.79
CA LYS A 180 -5.98 -17.95 10.11
C LYS A 180 -6.86 -16.73 9.89
N LEU A 181 -7.77 -16.79 8.90
CA LEU A 181 -8.59 -15.64 8.52
C LEU A 181 -9.84 -15.54 9.40
N ARG A 182 -10.22 -14.30 9.74
CA ARG A 182 -11.39 -14.01 10.59
C ARG A 182 -11.87 -12.57 10.38
N GLY A 183 -13.10 -12.27 10.80
CA GLY A 183 -13.72 -10.96 10.60
C GLY A 183 -12.97 -9.79 11.22
N SER A 184 -12.45 -9.94 12.44
CA SER A 184 -11.74 -8.85 13.13
C SER A 184 -10.46 -8.36 12.42
N ASP A 185 -9.75 -9.28 11.74
CA ASP A 185 -8.45 -9.01 11.09
C ASP A 185 -8.55 -8.94 9.57
N GLY A 186 -9.71 -9.33 8.99
CA GLY A 186 -9.85 -9.45 7.55
C GLY A 186 -8.82 -10.42 6.96
N LEU A 187 -8.06 -9.95 5.97
CA LEU A 187 -7.04 -10.75 5.28
C LEU A 187 -5.64 -10.67 5.91
N ARG A 188 -5.43 -9.77 6.91
CA ARG A 188 -4.09 -9.45 7.43
C ARG A 188 -3.29 -10.66 7.92
N LYS A 189 -3.95 -11.61 8.60
CA LYS A 189 -3.28 -12.80 9.18
C LYS A 189 -2.90 -13.85 8.13
N GLY A 190 -3.39 -13.70 6.89
CA GLY A 190 -3.07 -14.59 5.78
C GLY A 190 -1.77 -14.26 5.03
N ARG A 191 -1.10 -13.13 5.30
CA ARG A 191 0.15 -12.77 4.63
C ARG A 191 1.24 -13.78 4.92
N GLN A 192 1.90 -14.30 3.88
CA GLN A 192 3.00 -15.25 4.02
C GLN A 192 4.37 -14.58 4.10
N LYS A 193 4.48 -13.35 3.58
CA LYS A 193 5.68 -12.49 3.64
C LYS A 193 6.95 -13.11 2.99
N GLY A 194 6.81 -14.14 2.14
CA GLY A 194 7.94 -14.80 1.49
C GLY A 194 8.70 -15.81 2.38
N ALA A 195 8.22 -16.08 3.60
CA ALA A 195 8.89 -16.98 4.55
C ALA A 195 8.35 -18.42 4.36
N GLU A 196 9.09 -19.28 3.69
CA GLU A 196 8.69 -20.67 3.39
C GLU A 196 7.28 -20.77 2.83
N SER A 197 6.94 -19.82 1.95
CA SER A 197 5.57 -19.61 1.49
C SER A 197 5.04 -20.79 0.68
N VAL A 198 3.83 -21.22 1.00
CA VAL A 198 3.08 -22.18 0.19
C VAL A 198 2.70 -21.53 -1.14
N GLY A 199 2.93 -22.20 -2.24
CA GLY A 199 2.67 -21.71 -3.60
C GLY A 199 2.00 -22.77 -4.48
N SER A 200 1.05 -23.53 -3.93
CA SER A 200 0.34 -24.59 -4.65
C SER A 200 -0.63 -24.02 -5.68
N ASP A 201 -1.28 -22.90 -5.37
CA ASP A 201 -2.22 -22.21 -6.24
C ASP A 201 -1.62 -20.88 -6.71
N ALA A 202 -1.64 -20.66 -8.04
CA ALA A 202 -1.24 -19.39 -8.63
C ALA A 202 -2.41 -18.39 -8.55
N ASN A 203 -2.12 -17.18 -8.09
CA ASN A 203 -3.06 -16.08 -8.01
C ASN A 203 -2.64 -14.96 -8.97
N PHE A 204 -3.60 -14.35 -9.60
CA PHE A 204 -3.37 -13.18 -10.46
C PHE A 204 -3.45 -11.90 -9.63
N ALA A 205 -2.48 -11.01 -9.82
CA ALA A 205 -2.49 -9.65 -9.30
C ALA A 205 -2.11 -8.65 -10.40
N GLY A 206 -2.94 -7.64 -10.61
CA GLY A 206 -2.68 -6.66 -11.65
C GLY A 206 -3.13 -5.25 -11.28
N ARG A 207 -2.44 -4.25 -11.85
CA ARG A 207 -2.75 -2.83 -11.69
C ARG A 207 -2.50 -2.07 -12.97
N ILE A 208 -3.40 -1.15 -13.27
CA ILE A 208 -3.25 -0.15 -14.32
C ILE A 208 -3.38 1.23 -13.68
N GLU A 209 -2.43 2.12 -13.93
CA GLU A 209 -2.46 3.51 -13.51
C GLU A 209 -2.43 4.41 -14.73
N TYR A 210 -3.42 5.30 -14.87
CA TYR A 210 -3.49 6.31 -15.90
C TYR A 210 -3.04 7.67 -15.34
N TYR A 211 -2.05 8.30 -15.99
CA TYR A 211 -1.47 9.58 -15.58
C TYR A 211 -1.54 10.66 -16.68
N GLY A 212 -2.39 10.47 -17.70
CA GLY A 212 -2.54 11.41 -18.81
C GLY A 212 -3.36 12.66 -18.51
N LEU A 213 -4.07 12.69 -17.37
CA LEU A 213 -4.77 13.88 -16.92
C LEU A 213 -3.84 14.77 -16.10
N PRO A 214 -3.76 16.09 -16.39
CA PRO A 214 -2.96 16.99 -15.58
C PRO A 214 -3.36 16.94 -14.11
N LYS A 215 -2.38 16.81 -13.22
CA LYS A 215 -2.57 16.82 -11.76
C LYS A 215 -3.34 15.62 -11.17
N LEU A 216 -3.82 14.69 -11.98
CA LEU A 216 -4.64 13.56 -11.57
C LEU A 216 -4.06 12.24 -12.06
N LYS A 217 -3.88 11.29 -11.15
CA LYS A 217 -3.59 9.89 -11.43
C LYS A 217 -4.78 9.04 -11.02
N LEU A 218 -5.17 8.09 -11.86
CA LEU A 218 -6.26 7.16 -11.61
C LEU A 218 -5.72 5.74 -11.63
N GLY A 219 -6.07 4.92 -10.65
CA GLY A 219 -5.64 3.55 -10.54
C GLY A 219 -6.79 2.56 -10.51
N VAL A 220 -6.61 1.44 -11.18
CA VAL A 220 -7.48 0.25 -11.08
C VAL A 220 -6.60 -0.94 -10.77
N SER A 221 -6.94 -1.70 -9.75
CA SER A 221 -6.24 -2.92 -9.35
C SER A 221 -7.20 -4.09 -9.24
N TYR A 222 -6.71 -5.29 -9.54
CA TYR A 222 -7.48 -6.53 -9.48
C TYR A 222 -6.63 -7.68 -8.97
N TYR A 223 -7.21 -8.49 -8.11
CA TYR A 223 -6.61 -9.73 -7.59
C TYR A 223 -7.62 -10.86 -7.65
N ALA A 224 -7.19 -12.07 -8.03
CA ALA A 224 -8.04 -13.25 -8.01
C ALA A 224 -7.23 -14.54 -7.88
N GLY A 225 -7.77 -15.50 -7.12
CA GLY A 225 -7.24 -16.84 -6.95
C GLY A 225 -7.78 -17.52 -5.71
N ASN A 226 -7.14 -18.61 -5.31
CA ASN A 226 -7.43 -19.32 -4.09
C ASN A 226 -6.38 -19.03 -3.02
N THR A 227 -6.78 -19.07 -1.77
CA THR A 227 -5.82 -19.03 -0.66
C THR A 227 -5.04 -20.34 -0.58
N GLN A 228 -3.90 -20.30 0.09
CA GLN A 228 -3.02 -21.43 0.28
C GLN A 228 -3.35 -22.18 1.58
N THR A 229 -3.01 -23.46 1.61
CA THR A 229 -3.09 -24.32 2.80
C THR A 229 -1.83 -25.16 2.93
N THR A 230 -1.36 -25.41 4.16
CA THR A 230 -0.28 -26.37 4.44
C THR A 230 -0.79 -27.82 4.53
N ALA A 231 -2.10 -28.03 4.52
CA ALA A 231 -2.75 -29.31 4.70
C ALA A 231 -3.85 -29.53 3.63
N PRO A 232 -3.45 -29.78 2.36
CA PRO A 232 -4.42 -29.94 1.26
C PRO A 232 -5.35 -31.16 1.43
N GLU A 233 -4.99 -32.11 2.27
CA GLU A 233 -5.81 -33.28 2.63
C GLU A 233 -6.96 -32.94 3.59
N ILE A 234 -6.90 -31.77 4.26
CA ILE A 234 -7.96 -31.32 5.15
C ILE A 234 -8.95 -30.45 4.36
N SER A 235 -10.21 -30.88 4.33
CA SER A 235 -11.27 -30.13 3.65
C SER A 235 -11.55 -28.78 4.31
N ASN A 236 -12.05 -27.82 3.51
CA ASN A 236 -12.50 -26.50 3.95
C ASN A 236 -11.41 -25.63 4.60
N THR A 237 -10.14 -25.82 4.19
CA THR A 237 -9.00 -25.01 4.62
C THR A 237 -8.69 -23.85 3.69
N GLN A 238 -9.21 -23.86 2.47
CA GLN A 238 -9.01 -22.84 1.43
C GLN A 238 -10.31 -22.09 1.14
N ILE A 239 -10.17 -20.87 0.65
CA ILE A 239 -11.25 -20.02 0.16
C ILE A 239 -10.87 -19.41 -1.18
N GLY A 240 -11.87 -19.20 -2.05
CA GLY A 240 -11.68 -18.38 -3.24
C GLY A 240 -11.72 -16.90 -2.87
N LEU A 241 -10.86 -16.09 -3.49
CA LEU A 241 -10.76 -14.65 -3.25
C LEU A 241 -10.70 -13.89 -4.58
N SER A 242 -11.54 -12.88 -4.74
CA SER A 242 -11.40 -11.87 -5.78
C SER A 242 -11.53 -10.47 -5.18
N MET A 243 -10.71 -9.54 -5.64
CA MET A 243 -10.67 -8.18 -5.11
C MET A 243 -10.51 -7.18 -6.24
N ILE A 244 -11.26 -6.08 -6.18
CA ILE A 244 -11.12 -4.92 -7.07
C ILE A 244 -10.81 -3.69 -6.25
N GLY A 245 -9.88 -2.87 -6.74
CA GLY A 245 -9.52 -1.58 -6.17
C GLY A 245 -9.62 -0.47 -7.20
N LEU A 246 -10.14 0.66 -6.77
CA LEU A 246 -10.17 1.91 -7.53
C LEU A 246 -9.51 2.99 -6.68
N ASP A 247 -8.66 3.81 -7.27
CA ASP A 247 -8.00 4.89 -6.54
C ASP A 247 -7.72 6.11 -7.40
N TYR A 248 -7.53 7.24 -6.72
CA TYR A 248 -7.07 8.47 -7.35
C TYR A 248 -6.06 9.21 -6.47
N ARG A 249 -5.20 9.99 -7.12
CA ARG A 249 -4.30 10.95 -6.49
C ARG A 249 -4.33 12.26 -7.27
N TYR A 250 -4.66 13.34 -6.60
CA TYR A 250 -4.78 14.69 -7.18
C TYR A 250 -3.87 15.67 -6.46
N ILE A 251 -3.13 16.49 -7.21
CA ILE A 251 -2.26 17.54 -6.67
C ILE A 251 -2.41 18.79 -7.54
N ASN A 252 -2.77 19.91 -6.92
CA ASN A 252 -2.89 21.19 -7.60
C ASN A 252 -2.42 22.34 -6.70
N GLY A 253 -1.19 22.79 -6.89
CA GLY A 253 -0.56 23.81 -6.08
C GLY A 253 -0.49 23.39 -4.61
N LYS A 254 -1.17 24.11 -3.74
CA LYS A 254 -1.22 23.83 -2.30
C LYS A 254 -2.19 22.71 -1.90
N LEU A 255 -3.13 22.36 -2.77
CA LEU A 255 -4.14 21.35 -2.51
C LEU A 255 -3.68 19.97 -2.99
N SER A 256 -3.80 18.97 -2.15
CA SER A 256 -3.68 17.57 -2.53
C SER A 256 -4.87 16.76 -2.02
N SER A 257 -5.27 15.74 -2.76
CA SER A 257 -6.31 14.80 -2.36
C SER A 257 -5.99 13.42 -2.90
N ARG A 258 -6.39 12.39 -2.18
CA ARG A 258 -6.36 11.01 -2.63
C ARG A 258 -7.52 10.23 -2.03
N GLY A 259 -7.90 9.18 -2.68
CA GLY A 259 -8.90 8.27 -2.17
C GLY A 259 -8.75 6.90 -2.79
N GLN A 260 -9.28 5.91 -2.10
CA GLN A 260 -9.24 4.52 -2.49
C GLN A 260 -10.55 3.84 -2.11
N PHE A 261 -11.04 3.00 -3.00
CA PHE A 261 -12.16 2.08 -2.77
C PHE A 261 -11.67 0.66 -3.02
N ILE A 262 -12.00 -0.26 -2.12
CA ILE A 262 -11.68 -1.69 -2.25
C ILE A 262 -12.94 -2.51 -1.98
N SER A 263 -13.16 -3.54 -2.79
CA SER A 263 -14.17 -4.57 -2.56
C SER A 263 -13.57 -5.94 -2.78
N ALA A 264 -13.74 -6.84 -1.80
CA ALA A 264 -13.27 -8.22 -1.82
C ALA A 264 -14.45 -9.18 -1.66
N SER A 265 -14.55 -10.16 -2.53
CA SER A 265 -15.52 -11.26 -2.47
C SER A 265 -14.81 -12.57 -2.20
N LEU A 266 -15.27 -13.28 -1.18
CA LEU A 266 -14.70 -14.53 -0.66
C LEU A 266 -15.71 -15.66 -0.84
N LYS A 267 -15.29 -16.74 -1.46
CA LYS A 267 -16.09 -17.96 -1.64
C LYS A 267 -15.77 -18.98 -0.56
N ASP A 268 -16.69 -19.90 -0.34
CA ASP A 268 -16.53 -21.05 0.57
C ASP A 268 -16.31 -20.67 2.05
N THR A 269 -16.66 -19.43 2.43
CA THR A 269 -16.45 -18.91 3.79
C THR A 269 -17.33 -19.60 4.83
N GLU A 270 -18.53 -20.10 4.47
CA GLU A 270 -19.38 -20.87 5.39
C GLU A 270 -18.68 -22.16 5.84
N ALA A 271 -18.27 -22.99 4.89
CA ALA A 271 -17.58 -24.23 5.18
C ALA A 271 -16.25 -24.00 5.92
N TYR A 272 -15.51 -22.98 5.54
CA TYR A 272 -14.28 -22.55 6.20
C TYR A 272 -14.53 -22.14 7.67
N ASN A 273 -15.55 -21.33 7.92
CA ASN A 273 -15.91 -20.86 9.25
C ASN A 273 -16.37 -22.00 10.17
N LEU A 274 -17.20 -22.91 9.65
CA LEU A 274 -17.65 -24.09 10.39
C LEU A 274 -16.49 -25.01 10.77
N ALA A 275 -15.58 -25.30 9.82
CA ALA A 275 -14.43 -26.16 10.07
C ALA A 275 -13.44 -25.56 11.07
N GLY A 276 -13.21 -24.24 11.02
CA GLY A 276 -12.22 -23.54 11.83
C GLY A 276 -12.75 -22.85 13.07
N ASN A 277 -14.07 -22.88 13.33
CA ASN A 277 -14.73 -22.04 14.32
C ASN A 277 -14.30 -20.56 14.16
N LYS A 278 -14.49 -20.02 12.94
CA LYS A 278 -14.14 -18.65 12.55
C LYS A 278 -15.39 -17.85 12.18
N ASP A 279 -15.17 -16.56 11.96
CA ASP A 279 -16.20 -15.58 11.64
C ASP A 279 -15.81 -14.74 10.40
N LEU A 280 -15.22 -15.38 9.40
CA LEU A 280 -14.78 -14.68 8.20
C LEU A 280 -15.98 -14.22 7.35
N GLY A 281 -16.04 -12.94 6.98
CA GLY A 281 -17.07 -12.41 6.09
C GLY A 281 -16.94 -12.95 4.66
N SER A 282 -18.04 -13.05 3.94
CA SER A 282 -18.06 -13.44 2.52
C SER A 282 -17.87 -12.25 1.57
N VAL A 283 -18.12 -11.03 2.05
CA VAL A 283 -17.81 -9.77 1.34
C VAL A 283 -17.21 -8.79 2.32
N MET A 284 -16.11 -8.18 1.95
CA MET A 284 -15.44 -7.09 2.66
C MET A 284 -15.22 -5.93 1.73
N GLY A 285 -15.18 -4.72 2.26
CA GLY A 285 -14.84 -3.57 1.46
C GLY A 285 -14.96 -2.26 2.23
N GLY A 286 -14.58 -1.20 1.55
CA GLY A 286 -14.64 0.13 2.10
C GLY A 286 -13.90 1.12 1.24
N TYR A 287 -13.79 2.32 1.78
CA TYR A 287 -13.10 3.43 1.11
C TYR A 287 -12.48 4.37 2.14
N TYR A 288 -11.52 5.12 1.68
CA TYR A 288 -11.13 6.36 2.34
C TYR A 288 -11.00 7.50 1.33
N ILE A 289 -11.14 8.71 1.84
CA ILE A 289 -10.83 9.95 1.15
C ILE A 289 -10.00 10.83 2.07
N GLU A 290 -8.96 11.43 1.51
CA GLU A 290 -8.04 12.33 2.22
C GLU A 290 -7.87 13.61 1.42
N GLY A 291 -7.91 14.75 2.11
CA GLY A 291 -7.56 16.04 1.57
C GLY A 291 -6.48 16.70 2.43
N ALA A 292 -5.54 17.40 1.80
CA ALA A 292 -4.54 18.18 2.51
C ALA A 292 -4.28 19.53 1.82
N TYR A 293 -3.95 20.52 2.64
CA TYR A 293 -3.64 21.87 2.17
C TYR A 293 -2.32 22.36 2.78
N ASN A 294 -1.36 22.69 1.91
CA ASN A 294 -0.09 23.25 2.34
C ASN A 294 -0.26 24.71 2.82
N LEU A 295 0.01 24.95 4.08
CA LEU A 295 -0.11 26.27 4.70
C LEU A 295 1.01 27.23 4.30
N LEU A 296 2.19 26.70 3.91
CA LEU A 296 3.35 27.52 3.56
C LEU A 296 3.29 27.97 2.09
N PRO A 297 4.04 29.01 1.70
CA PRO A 297 4.23 29.41 0.31
C PRO A 297 4.79 28.26 -0.54
N LEU A 298 4.41 28.21 -1.83
CA LEU A 298 4.86 27.16 -2.75
C LEU A 298 6.37 27.21 -3.09
N ASP A 299 6.99 28.35 -2.90
CA ASP A 299 8.43 28.57 -3.06
C ASP A 299 9.24 28.29 -1.78
N SER A 300 8.58 27.94 -0.69
CA SER A 300 9.25 27.51 0.54
C SER A 300 9.94 26.15 0.33
N ARG A 301 11.12 25.99 0.97
CA ARG A 301 11.81 24.69 1.04
C ARG A 301 11.04 23.67 1.90
N GLN A 302 10.29 24.16 2.90
CA GLN A 302 9.48 23.35 3.78
C GLN A 302 8.04 23.34 3.28
N LYS A 303 7.30 22.32 3.71
CA LYS A 303 5.87 22.17 3.45
C LYS A 303 5.17 21.81 4.76
N LEU A 304 4.07 22.48 5.06
CA LEU A 304 3.23 22.19 6.23
C LEU A 304 1.82 21.87 5.74
N ASP A 305 1.49 20.59 5.70
CA ASP A 305 0.18 20.12 5.29
C ASP A 305 -0.75 20.00 6.49
N LEU A 306 -1.85 20.73 6.46
CA LEU A 306 -3.04 20.44 7.28
C LEU A 306 -3.86 19.42 6.51
N PHE A 307 -4.22 18.28 7.12
CA PHE A 307 -4.95 17.23 6.44
C PHE A 307 -6.16 16.73 7.25
N LEU A 308 -7.11 16.16 6.51
CA LEU A 308 -8.25 15.42 7.02
C LEU A 308 -8.44 14.15 6.19
N ARG A 309 -8.61 13.01 6.86
CA ARG A 309 -8.93 11.71 6.26
C ARG A 309 -10.18 11.14 6.91
N TYR A 310 -11.09 10.65 6.09
CA TYR A 310 -12.25 9.86 6.50
C TYR A 310 -12.18 8.47 5.87
N GLU A 311 -12.42 7.46 6.69
CA GLU A 311 -12.44 6.05 6.29
C GLU A 311 -13.76 5.40 6.71
N ASN A 312 -14.34 4.59 5.83
CA ASN A 312 -15.45 3.70 6.17
C ASN A 312 -15.20 2.35 5.53
N PHE A 313 -15.09 1.31 6.34
CA PHE A 313 -14.81 -0.03 5.85
C PHE A 313 -15.43 -1.10 6.76
N ASN A 314 -15.78 -2.23 6.13
CA ASN A 314 -16.43 -3.33 6.81
C ASN A 314 -15.86 -4.67 6.34
N THR A 315 -15.38 -5.48 7.27
CA THR A 315 -14.91 -6.85 7.01
C THR A 315 -16.04 -7.89 7.11
N HIS A 316 -17.27 -7.45 7.43
CA HIS A 316 -18.49 -8.21 7.45
C HIS A 316 -19.63 -7.52 6.68
N GLN A 317 -19.35 -6.99 5.45
CA GLN A 317 -20.42 -6.43 4.61
C GLN A 317 -21.49 -7.48 4.28
N LYS A 318 -21.06 -8.73 4.09
CA LYS A 318 -21.90 -9.91 3.99
C LYS A 318 -21.21 -11.09 4.67
N THR A 319 -21.99 -12.02 5.13
CA THR A 319 -21.59 -13.31 5.68
C THR A 319 -22.22 -14.44 4.88
N ALA A 320 -21.82 -15.67 5.09
CA ALA A 320 -22.40 -16.84 4.46
C ALA A 320 -22.94 -17.82 5.53
N GLY A 321 -23.94 -18.63 5.16
CA GLY A 321 -24.63 -19.54 6.07
C GLY A 321 -25.36 -18.78 7.19
N ASP A 322 -25.37 -19.36 8.37
CA ASP A 322 -26.04 -18.79 9.55
C ASP A 322 -25.21 -17.74 10.30
N LEU A 323 -24.03 -17.38 9.80
CA LEU A 323 -23.18 -16.38 10.44
C LEU A 323 -23.83 -14.99 10.37
N ILE A 324 -24.10 -14.40 11.53
CA ILE A 324 -24.68 -13.07 11.64
C ILE A 324 -23.58 -12.00 11.42
N VAL A 325 -23.92 -10.94 10.70
CA VAL A 325 -23.05 -9.77 10.53
C VAL A 325 -22.74 -9.16 11.91
N ASN A 326 -21.48 -8.84 12.14
CA ASN A 326 -21.02 -8.20 13.36
C ASN A 326 -20.72 -6.72 13.10
N ASP A 327 -21.52 -5.84 13.69
CA ASP A 327 -21.40 -4.38 13.52
C ASP A 327 -20.08 -3.79 14.07
N ALA A 328 -19.40 -4.49 14.97
CA ALA A 328 -18.06 -4.12 15.42
C ALA A 328 -17.01 -4.17 14.31
N PHE A 329 -17.29 -4.85 13.20
CA PHE A 329 -16.39 -4.94 12.04
C PHE A 329 -16.74 -3.95 10.93
N HIS A 330 -17.82 -3.21 11.07
CA HIS A 330 -18.10 -2.01 10.28
C HIS A 330 -17.52 -0.79 11.02
N ARG A 331 -16.44 -0.24 10.49
CA ARG A 331 -15.63 0.80 11.12
C ARG A 331 -15.74 2.11 10.35
N ASN A 332 -15.80 3.20 11.09
CA ASN A 332 -15.70 4.55 10.56
C ASN A 332 -14.61 5.29 11.35
N GLU A 333 -13.67 5.89 10.64
CA GLU A 333 -12.53 6.54 11.26
C GLU A 333 -12.33 7.92 10.66
N THR A 334 -12.02 8.89 11.50
CA THR A 334 -11.66 10.24 11.07
C THR A 334 -10.30 10.58 11.65
N THR A 335 -9.35 10.96 10.78
CA THR A 335 -8.02 11.40 11.19
C THR A 335 -7.79 12.82 10.70
N PHE A 336 -7.32 13.72 11.58
CA PHE A 336 -6.91 15.06 11.18
C PHE A 336 -5.59 15.43 11.87
N GLY A 337 -4.78 16.24 11.20
CA GLY A 337 -3.49 16.59 11.77
C GLY A 337 -2.61 17.40 10.84
N LEU A 338 -1.34 17.43 11.17
CA LEU A 338 -0.30 18.19 10.49
C LEU A 338 0.83 17.26 10.05
N SER A 339 1.34 17.49 8.84
CA SER A 339 2.58 16.89 8.33
C SER A 339 3.55 18.01 7.95
N TYR A 340 4.63 18.16 8.73
CA TYR A 340 5.64 19.18 8.50
C TYR A 340 6.87 18.58 7.83
N HIS A 341 7.00 18.80 6.54
CA HIS A 341 8.14 18.38 5.75
C HIS A 341 9.29 19.40 5.91
N LEU A 342 10.30 19.02 6.68
CA LEU A 342 11.53 19.78 6.90
C LEU A 342 12.40 19.83 5.64
N ALA A 343 12.39 18.74 4.89
CA ALA A 343 13.04 18.55 3.61
C ALA A 343 12.23 17.53 2.79
N SER A 344 12.58 17.29 1.52
CA SER A 344 11.92 16.31 0.66
C SER A 344 11.89 14.88 1.24
N GLY A 345 12.89 14.53 2.06
CA GLY A 345 13.02 13.21 2.68
C GLY A 345 12.87 13.22 4.21
N ALA A 346 12.35 14.28 4.84
CA ALA A 346 12.19 14.33 6.29
C ALA A 346 10.87 14.99 6.69
N VAL A 347 10.04 14.30 7.49
CA VAL A 347 8.74 14.77 7.91
C VAL A 347 8.49 14.52 9.38
N PHE A 348 7.98 15.55 10.07
CA PHE A 348 7.32 15.42 11.37
C PHE A 348 5.81 15.39 11.17
N LYS A 349 5.12 14.54 11.93
CA LYS A 349 3.68 14.36 11.87
C LYS A 349 3.09 14.41 13.26
N ALA A 350 1.89 14.97 13.36
CA ALA A 350 1.06 14.88 14.55
C ALA A 350 -0.40 14.81 14.12
N ASP A 351 -1.14 13.84 14.65
CA ASP A 351 -2.55 13.69 14.33
C ASP A 351 -3.36 13.16 15.50
N TYR A 352 -4.67 13.32 15.33
CA TYR A 352 -5.67 12.71 16.17
C TYR A 352 -6.60 11.86 15.32
N GLN A 353 -6.82 10.61 15.75
CA GLN A 353 -7.74 9.66 15.15
C GLN A 353 -8.94 9.43 16.05
N SER A 354 -10.15 9.49 15.49
CA SER A 354 -11.39 9.06 16.12
C SER A 354 -11.85 7.77 15.43
N LYS A 355 -11.87 6.66 16.15
CA LYS A 355 -12.15 5.31 15.63
C LYS A 355 -13.49 4.82 16.17
N GLY A 356 -14.53 4.81 15.32
CA GLY A 356 -15.88 4.33 15.65
C GLY A 356 -16.20 3.00 14.98
N THR A 357 -17.29 2.38 15.46
CA THR A 357 -17.92 1.20 14.87
C THR A 357 -19.41 1.44 14.68
N ALA A 358 -20.10 0.55 13.96
CA ALA A 358 -21.56 0.61 13.79
C ALA A 358 -22.34 -0.01 14.96
N VAL A 359 -21.68 -0.44 16.02
CA VAL A 359 -22.34 -0.96 17.23
C VAL A 359 -23.13 0.15 17.88
N GLU A 360 -24.44 -0.07 18.05
CA GLU A 360 -25.35 0.91 18.63
C GLU A 360 -24.90 1.28 20.06
N GLY A 361 -24.82 2.58 20.34
CA GLY A 361 -24.42 3.11 21.65
C GLY A 361 -22.92 3.00 21.97
N SER A 362 -22.07 2.55 21.03
CA SER A 362 -20.64 2.57 21.25
C SER A 362 -20.04 3.95 21.00
N ASP A 363 -19.19 4.41 21.89
CA ASP A 363 -18.41 5.64 21.71
C ASP A 363 -17.21 5.38 20.79
N ALA A 364 -16.82 6.38 20.02
CA ALA A 364 -15.58 6.34 19.26
C ALA A 364 -14.37 6.46 20.21
N ILE A 365 -13.32 5.70 19.91
CA ILE A 365 -12.06 5.72 20.67
C ILE A 365 -11.11 6.74 20.03
N GLY A 366 -10.64 7.70 20.83
CA GLY A 366 -9.61 8.66 20.42
C GLY A 366 -8.21 8.07 20.47
N GLN A 367 -7.36 8.49 19.56
CA GLN A 367 -5.92 8.16 19.58
C GLN A 367 -5.12 9.38 19.12
N PHE A 368 -4.17 9.81 19.94
CA PHE A 368 -3.21 10.87 19.60
C PHE A 368 -1.89 10.25 19.16
N ASN A 369 -1.34 10.74 18.04
CA ASN A 369 -0.13 10.21 17.45
C ASN A 369 0.88 11.31 17.13
N ILE A 370 2.18 11.00 17.31
CA ILE A 370 3.31 11.79 16.81
C ILE A 370 4.21 10.86 16.01
N GLY A 371 4.77 11.34 14.89
CA GLY A 371 5.65 10.56 14.05
C GLY A 371 6.81 11.37 13.48
N LEU A 372 7.92 10.69 13.28
CA LEU A 372 9.07 11.15 12.51
C LEU A 372 9.29 10.17 11.36
N GLY A 373 9.26 10.67 10.13
CA GLY A 373 9.55 9.88 8.94
C GLY A 373 10.77 10.42 8.21
N VAL A 374 11.63 9.52 7.75
CA VAL A 374 12.77 9.83 6.89
C VAL A 374 12.79 8.96 5.65
N PHE A 375 13.36 9.50 4.56
CA PHE A 375 13.51 8.85 3.28
C PHE A 375 14.76 9.41 2.57
N PHE A 376 15.73 8.59 2.15
CA PHE A 376 17.05 8.99 1.66
C PHE A 376 17.56 8.09 0.54
#